data_e1693b559d462aa6a7d5f7486d06b995
#
_entry.id   e1693b559d462aa6a7d5f7486d06b995
#
_cell.length_a   1.000
_cell.length_b   1.000
_cell.length_c   1.000
_cell.angle_alpha   90.00
_cell.angle_beta   90.00
_cell.angle_gamma   90.00
#
_symmetry.space_group_name_H-M   'P 1'
#
loop_
_entity.id
_entity.type
_entity.pdbx_description
1 polymer ?
#
loop_
_entity_poly.entity_id
_entity_poly.type
_entity_poly.pdbx_seq_one_letter_code
_entity_poly.pdbx_strand_id
1 'polypeptide(L)'
;MTLQPTLAAVVVAYVVITVFVMIAFSVAYKLWPRGAFQPGCYDVTTSWNLLSLVLGFLAAVLGGWICVMIDDQPWAARSLMIVVAVLGLVDVAATVKKSTAGSLARGDEVDNRTAMRHARKPVWVAVTNILVGVAGVAVADLWLT
;
A
#
# COMPACT_ATOMS: atom_id res chain seq x y z
N MET A 1 14.58 -13.67 -24.28
CA MET A 1 13.82 -13.08 -23.19
C MET A 1 13.88 -14.03 -21.99
N THR A 2 14.76 -13.76 -21.03
CA THR A 2 14.89 -14.60 -19.83
C THR A 2 13.86 -14.12 -18.80
N LEU A 3 12.78 -14.87 -18.62
CA LEU A 3 11.70 -14.59 -17.66
C LEU A 3 12.18 -14.56 -16.19
N GLN A 4 13.31 -15.23 -15.90
CA GLN A 4 13.83 -15.37 -14.54
C GLN A 4 14.25 -14.04 -13.87
N PRO A 5 15.03 -13.16 -14.52
CA PRO A 5 15.42 -11.90 -13.88
C PRO A 5 14.22 -10.97 -13.65
N THR A 6 13.30 -10.88 -14.61
CA THR A 6 12.09 -10.07 -14.49
C THR A 6 11.21 -10.54 -13.32
N LEU A 7 11.00 -11.84 -13.19
CA LEU A 7 10.23 -12.39 -12.06
C LEU A 7 10.91 -12.09 -10.72
N ALA A 8 12.23 -12.26 -10.64
CA ALA A 8 12.98 -11.95 -9.42
C ALA A 8 12.90 -10.45 -9.08
N ALA A 9 13.05 -9.56 -10.07
CA ALA A 9 12.92 -8.12 -9.90
C ALA A 9 11.54 -7.72 -9.33
N VAL A 10 10.47 -8.26 -9.92
CA VAL A 10 9.10 -7.98 -9.49
C VAL A 10 8.85 -8.50 -8.06
N VAL A 11 9.29 -9.72 -7.74
CA VAL A 11 9.10 -10.30 -6.41
C VAL A 11 9.86 -9.51 -5.35
N VAL A 12 11.14 -9.21 -5.59
CA VAL A 12 11.96 -8.42 -4.66
C VAL A 12 11.37 -7.03 -4.46
N ALA A 13 11.01 -6.34 -5.55
CA ALA A 13 10.41 -5.02 -5.49
C ALA A 13 9.11 -5.03 -4.67
N TYR A 14 8.24 -6.02 -4.89
CA TYR A 14 6.98 -6.14 -4.17
C TYR A 14 7.19 -6.44 -2.67
N VAL A 15 8.15 -7.29 -2.33
CA VAL A 15 8.54 -7.54 -0.93
C VAL A 15 9.01 -6.24 -0.26
N VAL A 16 9.85 -5.46 -0.95
CA VAL A 16 10.31 -4.16 -0.43
C VAL A 16 9.16 -3.19 -0.22
N ILE A 17 8.23 -3.07 -1.18
CA ILE A 17 7.01 -2.26 -1.03
C ILE A 17 6.26 -2.68 0.24
N THR A 18 6.03 -3.98 0.40
CA THR A 18 5.26 -4.51 1.54
C THR A 18 5.95 -4.23 2.86
N VAL A 19 7.24 -4.51 2.97
CA VAL A 19 8.04 -4.26 4.20
C VAL A 19 8.07 -2.78 4.53
N PHE A 20 8.31 -1.91 3.54
CA PHE A 20 8.32 -0.47 3.74
C PHE A 20 6.97 0.03 4.29
N VAL A 21 5.86 -0.38 3.66
CA VAL A 21 4.52 0.01 4.09
C VAL A 21 4.24 -0.46 5.52
N MET A 22 4.57 -1.71 5.86
CA MET A 22 4.37 -2.24 7.22
C MET A 22 5.16 -1.46 8.27
N ILE A 23 6.43 -1.16 7.99
CA ILE A 23 7.27 -0.39 8.90
C ILE A 23 6.75 1.04 9.03
N ALA A 24 6.49 1.71 7.91
CA ALA A 24 6.04 3.09 7.88
C ALA A 24 4.72 3.30 8.64
N PHE A 25 3.73 2.43 8.43
CA PHE A 25 2.48 2.48 9.18
C PHE A 25 2.65 2.14 10.66
N SER A 26 3.50 1.19 11.01
CA SER A 26 3.78 0.86 12.40
C SER A 26 4.43 2.03 13.15
N VAL A 27 5.38 2.70 12.51
CA VAL A 27 6.02 3.90 13.05
C VAL A 27 5.01 5.05 13.16
N ALA A 28 4.26 5.32 12.09
CA ALA A 28 3.25 6.37 12.09
C ALA A 28 2.18 6.16 13.18
N TYR A 29 1.73 4.92 13.38
CA TYR A 29 0.77 4.61 14.44
C TYR A 29 1.34 4.81 15.84
N LYS A 30 2.60 4.46 16.07
CA LYS A 30 3.28 4.71 17.36
C LYS A 30 3.42 6.20 17.64
N LEU A 31 3.74 6.99 16.62
CA LEU A 31 3.94 8.44 16.76
C LEU A 31 2.62 9.20 16.90
N TRP A 32 1.55 8.72 16.28
CA TRP A 32 0.28 9.42 16.23
C TRP A 32 -0.94 8.49 16.33
N PRO A 33 -1.08 7.73 17.44
CA PRO A 33 -2.15 6.73 17.58
C PRO A 33 -3.55 7.35 17.59
N ARG A 34 -3.68 8.57 18.14
CA ARG A 34 -4.98 9.29 18.21
C ARG A 34 -5.44 9.83 16.87
N GLY A 35 -4.54 10.04 15.92
CA GLY A 35 -4.85 10.54 14.58
C GLY A 35 -5.31 9.47 13.60
N ALA A 36 -5.10 8.19 13.92
CA ALA A 36 -5.38 7.09 13.01
C ALA A 36 -6.87 6.79 12.84
N PHE A 37 -7.63 6.84 13.92
CA PHE A 37 -9.02 6.40 13.98
C PHE A 37 -9.96 7.47 14.53
N GLN A 38 -11.22 7.41 14.10
CA GLN A 38 -12.29 8.19 14.71
C GLN A 38 -12.59 7.70 16.14
N PRO A 39 -13.10 8.57 17.03
CA PRO A 39 -13.39 8.18 18.39
C PRO A 39 -14.35 7.00 18.48
N GLY A 40 -14.00 5.99 19.30
CA GLY A 40 -14.84 4.83 19.59
C GLY A 40 -15.04 3.80 18.50
N CYS A 41 -14.42 3.95 17.31
CA CYS A 41 -14.53 3.00 16.21
C CYS A 41 -13.19 2.77 15.48
N TYR A 42 -13.19 1.83 14.56
CA TYR A 42 -12.02 1.52 13.70
C TYR A 42 -12.06 2.24 12.35
N ASP A 43 -12.95 3.21 12.16
CA ASP A 43 -12.99 4.00 10.94
C ASP A 43 -11.80 4.95 10.91
N VAL A 44 -11.05 4.88 9.83
CA VAL A 44 -9.81 5.63 9.64
C VAL A 44 -10.12 7.10 9.37
N THR A 45 -9.35 8.01 9.98
CA THR A 45 -9.51 9.45 9.76
C THR A 45 -9.09 9.86 8.35
N THR A 46 -9.59 10.99 7.87
CA THR A 46 -9.19 11.56 6.58
C THR A 46 -7.69 11.83 6.51
N SER A 47 -7.12 12.36 7.60
CA SER A 47 -5.68 12.64 7.70
C SER A 47 -4.85 11.36 7.54
N TRP A 48 -5.29 10.26 8.16
CA TRP A 48 -4.62 8.97 8.02
C TRP A 48 -4.78 8.37 6.63
N ASN A 49 -5.93 8.55 6.00
CA ASN A 49 -6.15 8.15 4.62
C ASN A 49 -5.20 8.90 3.66
N LEU A 50 -5.03 10.21 3.84
CA LEU A 50 -4.07 11.00 3.05
C LEU A 50 -2.63 10.55 3.29
N LEU A 51 -2.25 10.31 4.55
CA LEU A 51 -0.94 9.75 4.89
C LEU A 51 -0.72 8.41 4.20
N SER A 52 -1.76 7.56 4.15
CA SER A 52 -1.67 6.25 3.49
C SER A 52 -1.41 6.36 1.99
N LEU A 53 -2.01 7.33 1.31
CA LEU A 53 -1.77 7.59 -0.11
C LEU A 53 -0.33 8.05 -0.36
N VAL A 54 0.18 8.95 0.48
CA VAL A 54 1.56 9.43 0.38
C VAL A 54 2.56 8.30 0.62
N LEU A 55 2.38 7.53 1.70
CA LEU A 55 3.25 6.40 2.00
C LEU A 55 3.18 5.30 0.93
N GLY A 56 1.98 5.05 0.39
CA GLY A 56 1.78 4.12 -0.72
C GLY A 56 2.51 4.57 -2.00
N PHE A 57 2.47 5.87 -2.31
CA PHE A 57 3.21 6.43 -3.44
C PHE A 57 4.72 6.28 -3.26
N LEU A 58 5.25 6.68 -2.11
CA LEU A 58 6.69 6.54 -1.82
C LEU A 58 7.16 5.09 -1.86
N ALA A 59 6.36 4.17 -1.31
CA ALA A 59 6.64 2.74 -1.38
C ALA A 59 6.68 2.23 -2.83
N ALA A 60 5.74 2.68 -3.67
CA ALA A 60 5.67 2.28 -5.07
C ALA A 60 6.83 2.85 -5.90
N VAL A 61 7.24 4.10 -5.64
CA VAL A 61 8.45 4.69 -6.25
C VAL A 61 9.70 3.91 -5.86
N LEU A 62 9.86 3.60 -4.57
CA LEU A 62 10.98 2.80 -4.08
C LEU A 62 11.00 1.40 -4.71
N GLY A 63 9.85 0.72 -4.75
CA GLY A 63 9.73 -0.60 -5.38
C GLY A 63 10.01 -0.56 -6.87
N GLY A 64 9.47 0.43 -7.57
CA GLY A 64 9.75 0.66 -9.00
C GLY A 64 11.23 0.87 -9.27
N TRP A 65 11.87 1.70 -8.45
CA TRP A 65 13.31 1.95 -8.54
C TRP A 65 14.14 0.67 -8.36
N ILE A 66 13.85 -0.13 -7.34
CA ILE A 66 14.53 -1.41 -7.11
C ILE A 66 14.26 -2.38 -8.24
N CYS A 67 13.04 -2.43 -8.77
CA CYS A 67 12.68 -3.29 -9.89
C CYS A 67 13.56 -3.01 -11.13
N VAL A 68 13.65 -1.73 -11.51
CA VAL A 68 14.47 -1.30 -12.66
C VAL A 68 15.97 -1.51 -12.41
N MET A 69 16.44 -1.36 -11.17
CA MET A 69 17.85 -1.64 -10.85
C MET A 69 18.22 -3.13 -10.97
N ILE A 70 17.28 -4.04 -10.76
CA ILE A 70 17.52 -5.49 -10.90
C ILE A 70 17.37 -5.95 -12.34
N ASP A 71 16.38 -5.42 -13.05
CA ASP A 71 16.10 -5.72 -14.45
C ASP A 71 15.70 -4.43 -15.17
N ASP A 72 16.60 -3.89 -15.99
CA ASP A 72 16.43 -2.65 -16.76
C ASP A 72 15.48 -2.78 -17.95
N GLN A 73 14.93 -3.97 -18.17
CA GLN A 73 13.98 -4.21 -19.25
C GLN A 73 12.63 -3.52 -18.98
N PRO A 74 12.03 -2.88 -20.00
CA PRO A 74 10.75 -2.18 -19.82
C PRO A 74 9.61 -3.09 -19.34
N TRP A 75 9.74 -4.39 -19.50
CA TRP A 75 8.77 -5.38 -19.03
C TRP A 75 8.78 -5.56 -17.52
N ALA A 76 9.91 -5.31 -16.84
CA ALA A 76 10.01 -5.47 -15.38
C ALA A 76 9.10 -4.47 -14.67
N ALA A 77 9.22 -3.18 -14.95
CA ALA A 77 8.37 -2.15 -14.38
C ALA A 77 6.89 -2.35 -14.75
N ARG A 78 6.59 -2.69 -16.00
CA ARG A 78 5.21 -2.98 -16.44
C ARG A 78 4.62 -4.17 -15.72
N SER A 79 5.38 -5.24 -15.52
CA SER A 79 4.94 -6.40 -14.75
C SER A 79 4.65 -6.03 -13.29
N LEU A 80 5.51 -5.21 -12.67
CA LEU A 80 5.27 -4.70 -11.32
C LEU A 80 4.00 -3.85 -11.25
N MET A 81 3.75 -2.97 -12.22
CA MET A 81 2.50 -2.18 -12.29
C MET A 81 1.27 -3.10 -12.34
N ILE A 82 1.31 -4.16 -13.14
CA ILE A 82 0.22 -5.14 -13.23
C ILE A 82 0.00 -5.83 -11.87
N VAL A 83 1.07 -6.28 -11.23
CA VAL A 83 0.99 -6.92 -9.90
C VAL A 83 0.39 -5.96 -8.87
N VAL A 84 0.86 -4.71 -8.83
CA VAL A 84 0.33 -3.67 -7.92
C VAL A 84 -1.16 -3.42 -8.20
N ALA A 85 -1.56 -3.33 -9.48
CA ALA A 85 -2.95 -3.13 -9.85
C ALA A 85 -3.84 -4.32 -9.45
N VAL A 86 -3.42 -5.55 -9.73
CA VAL A 86 -4.19 -6.77 -9.39
C VAL A 86 -4.35 -6.91 -7.88
N LEU A 87 -3.29 -6.73 -7.12
CA LEU A 87 -3.34 -6.80 -5.66
C LEU A 87 -4.12 -5.64 -5.06
N GLY A 88 -4.08 -4.47 -5.69
CA GLY A 88 -4.93 -3.34 -5.34
C GLY A 88 -6.42 -3.64 -5.54
N LEU A 89 -6.80 -4.37 -6.60
CA LEU A 89 -8.18 -4.82 -6.80
C LEU A 89 -8.62 -5.81 -5.70
N VAL A 90 -7.73 -6.69 -5.26
CA VAL A 90 -8.00 -7.58 -4.11
C VAL A 90 -8.22 -6.76 -2.84
N ASP A 91 -7.43 -5.72 -2.61
CA ASP A 91 -7.60 -4.81 -1.48
C ASP A 91 -8.94 -4.03 -1.56
N VAL A 92 -9.37 -3.59 -2.75
CA VAL A 92 -10.70 -3.00 -2.96
C VAL A 92 -11.79 -3.98 -2.57
N ALA A 93 -11.74 -5.21 -3.05
CA ALA A 93 -12.73 -6.25 -2.72
C ALA A 93 -12.78 -6.53 -1.21
N ALA A 94 -11.62 -6.62 -0.54
CA ALA A 94 -11.53 -6.78 0.90
C ALA A 94 -12.10 -5.56 1.66
N THR A 95 -11.85 -4.36 1.16
CA THR A 95 -12.37 -3.11 1.73
C THR A 95 -13.89 -3.03 1.61
N VAL A 96 -14.46 -3.37 0.46
CA VAL A 96 -15.92 -3.45 0.26
C VAL A 96 -16.53 -4.45 1.24
N LYS A 97 -15.95 -5.65 1.37
CA LYS A 97 -16.41 -6.66 2.33
C LYS A 97 -16.39 -6.15 3.77
N LYS A 98 -15.33 -5.44 4.18
CA LYS A 98 -15.24 -4.83 5.52
C LYS A 98 -16.25 -3.70 5.72
N SER A 99 -16.54 -2.91 4.70
CA SER A 99 -17.51 -1.81 4.80
C SER A 99 -18.93 -2.28 5.00
N THR A 100 -19.27 -3.47 4.51
CA THR A 100 -20.60 -4.09 4.69
C THR A 100 -20.76 -4.80 6.03
N ALA A 101 -19.65 -5.19 6.66
CA ALA A 101 -19.65 -5.86 7.97
C ALA A 101 -19.68 -4.84 9.10
N GLY A 102 -20.70 -4.41 9.68
CA GLY A 102 -20.86 -3.43 10.75
C GLY A 102 -19.60 -2.95 11.49
N SER A 103 -19.66 -1.78 12.09
CA SER A 103 -18.55 -1.19 12.84
C SER A 103 -18.37 -1.88 14.19
N LEU A 104 -17.14 -2.26 14.52
CA LEU A 104 -16.77 -2.77 15.84
C LEU A 104 -16.46 -1.59 16.76
N ALA A 105 -16.89 -1.67 18.03
CA ALA A 105 -16.49 -0.71 19.06
C ALA A 105 -14.99 -0.85 19.36
N ARG A 106 -14.29 0.29 19.48
CA ARG A 106 -12.87 0.36 19.80
C ARG A 106 -12.67 0.83 21.23
N GLY A 107 -11.85 0.11 22.01
CA GLY A 107 -11.40 0.57 23.33
C GLY A 107 -10.32 1.66 23.22
N ASP A 108 -9.97 2.27 24.37
CA ASP A 108 -9.03 3.41 24.42
C ASP A 108 -7.58 3.01 24.10
N GLU A 109 -7.19 1.78 24.43
CA GLU A 109 -5.85 1.25 24.14
C GLU A 109 -5.96 0.00 23.25
N VAL A 110 -5.48 0.13 21.99
CA VAL A 110 -5.46 -0.96 21.03
C VAL A 110 -4.05 -1.08 20.46
N ASP A 111 -3.50 -2.30 20.51
CA ASP A 111 -2.19 -2.60 19.93
C ASP A 111 -2.21 -2.42 18.39
N ASN A 112 -1.03 -2.15 17.83
CA ASN A 112 -0.87 -1.88 16.39
C ASN A 112 -1.45 -3.00 15.50
N ARG A 113 -1.24 -4.27 15.89
CA ARG A 113 -1.71 -5.43 15.12
C ARG A 113 -3.23 -5.51 15.05
N THR A 114 -3.89 -5.32 16.18
CA THR A 114 -5.35 -5.30 16.28
C THR A 114 -5.93 -4.09 15.54
N ALA A 115 -5.30 -2.92 15.67
CA ALA A 115 -5.68 -1.72 14.95
C ALA A 115 -5.62 -1.93 13.42
N MET A 116 -4.53 -2.45 12.89
CA MET A 116 -4.38 -2.73 11.46
C MET A 116 -5.40 -3.77 10.96
N ARG A 117 -5.66 -4.82 11.75
CA ARG A 117 -6.59 -5.88 11.39
C ARG A 117 -8.03 -5.38 11.25
N HIS A 118 -8.47 -4.49 12.13
CA HIS A 118 -9.84 -3.97 12.18
C HIS A 118 -10.03 -2.63 11.47
N ALA A 119 -8.95 -1.98 11.04
CA ALA A 119 -9.01 -0.71 10.34
C ALA A 119 -9.98 -0.75 9.15
N ARG A 120 -10.85 0.25 9.08
CA ARG A 120 -11.83 0.43 8.00
C ARG A 120 -11.54 1.72 7.27
N LYS A 121 -11.10 1.60 6.04
CA LYS A 121 -10.89 2.74 5.14
C LYS A 121 -12.07 2.87 4.16
N PRO A 122 -12.37 4.07 3.68
CA PRO A 122 -13.35 4.26 2.61
C PRO A 122 -12.93 3.55 1.32
N VAL A 123 -13.89 3.05 0.56
CA VAL A 123 -13.62 2.33 -0.71
C VAL A 123 -12.87 3.21 -1.72
N TRP A 124 -13.17 4.51 -1.75
CA TRP A 124 -12.46 5.42 -2.65
C TRP A 124 -10.95 5.48 -2.39
N VAL A 125 -10.52 5.35 -1.13
CA VAL A 125 -9.10 5.29 -0.77
C VAL A 125 -8.43 4.05 -1.35
N ALA A 126 -9.11 2.89 -1.26
CA ALA A 126 -8.59 1.64 -1.84
C ALA A 126 -8.45 1.75 -3.37
N VAL A 127 -9.43 2.35 -4.04
CA VAL A 127 -9.37 2.60 -5.50
C VAL A 127 -8.26 3.57 -5.84
N THR A 128 -8.15 4.68 -5.11
CA THR A 128 -7.10 5.68 -5.34
C THR A 128 -5.69 5.10 -5.11
N ASN A 129 -5.54 4.19 -4.16
CA ASN A 129 -4.26 3.50 -3.91
C ASN A 129 -3.76 2.71 -5.12
N ILE A 130 -4.66 2.16 -5.95
CA ILE A 130 -4.25 1.49 -7.20
C ILE A 130 -3.60 2.52 -8.14
N LEU A 131 -4.25 3.65 -8.35
CA LEU A 131 -3.74 4.70 -9.24
C LEU A 131 -2.41 5.26 -8.74
N VAL A 132 -2.34 5.53 -7.44
CA VAL A 132 -1.14 6.04 -6.75
C VAL A 132 0.01 5.04 -6.83
N GLY A 133 -0.28 3.75 -6.62
CA GLY A 133 0.71 2.68 -6.70
C GLY A 133 1.27 2.52 -8.12
N VAL A 134 0.40 2.45 -9.12
CA VAL A 134 0.82 2.36 -10.54
C VAL A 134 1.60 3.61 -10.96
N ALA A 135 1.13 4.81 -10.58
CA ALA A 135 1.83 6.06 -10.87
C ALA A 135 3.22 6.11 -10.22
N GLY A 136 3.37 5.64 -8.97
CA GLY A 136 4.66 5.60 -8.29
C GLY A 136 5.69 4.72 -9.02
N VAL A 137 5.28 3.53 -9.46
CA VAL A 137 6.16 2.66 -10.26
C VAL A 137 6.50 3.30 -11.61
N ALA A 138 5.51 3.92 -12.28
CA ALA A 138 5.73 4.60 -13.55
C ALA A 138 6.71 5.78 -13.43
N VAL A 139 6.62 6.56 -12.35
CA VAL A 139 7.57 7.66 -12.08
C VAL A 139 8.98 7.12 -11.93
N ALA A 140 9.17 6.02 -11.20
CA ALA A 140 10.49 5.40 -11.05
C ALA A 140 11.05 4.91 -12.39
N ASP A 141 10.21 4.28 -13.20
CA ASP A 141 10.57 3.80 -14.55
C ASP A 141 11.03 4.97 -15.44
N LEU A 142 10.26 6.05 -15.49
CA LEU A 142 10.57 7.24 -16.30
C LEU A 142 11.84 7.99 -15.85
N TRP A 143 12.23 7.88 -14.59
CA TRP A 143 13.41 8.57 -14.08
C TRP A 143 14.72 7.80 -14.32
N LEU A 144 14.64 6.50 -14.55
CA LEU A 144 15.80 5.62 -14.69
C LEU A 144 16.02 5.16 -16.13
N THR A 145 15.05 5.32 -17.00
CA THR A 145 15.14 5.02 -18.45
C THR A 145 15.24 6.29 -19.29
#